data_50fa833434a1195cba717b3cb9d6a194
#
_entry.id   50fa833434a1195cba717b3cb9d6a194
#
_cell.length_a   1.000
_cell.length_b   1.000
_cell.length_c   1.000
_cell.angle_alpha   90.00
_cell.angle_beta   90.00
_cell.angle_gamma   90.00
#
_symmetry.space_group_name_H-M   'P 1'
#
loop_
_entity.id
_entity.type
_entity.pdbx_description
1 polymer ?
#
loop_
_entity_poly.entity_id
_entity_poly.type
_entity_poly.pdbx_seq_one_letter_code
_entity_poly.pdbx_strand_id
1 'polypeptide(L)'
;MLGLIFMFKKYKEDKMRFGSKKKNKYHNVKQEKYGQKWDSEMELDYYESICLPNLESGEWLKVDTQQTFILQEKFKYKDKTILPIKYIADFVIETKEHELIIVDTKGMPPTSDFKLKWKMMKYKYPQYTYKCLKGIGRDKRKGIMHYQDWEQVKGC
;
A
#
# COMPACT_ATOMS: atom_id res chain seq x y z
N MET A 1 -16.92 17.66 -7.95
CA MET A 1 -17.21 16.41 -8.69
C MET A 1 -16.75 16.41 -10.15
N LEU A 2 -16.92 17.46 -10.90
CA LEU A 2 -16.49 17.52 -12.33
C LEU A 2 -14.97 17.52 -12.54
N GLY A 3 -14.16 17.99 -11.61
CA GLY A 3 -12.70 18.04 -11.74
C GLY A 3 -11.99 16.68 -11.66
N LEU A 4 -12.50 15.74 -10.84
CA LEU A 4 -11.94 14.39 -10.72
C LEU A 4 -12.19 13.54 -11.97
N ILE A 5 -13.37 13.66 -12.57
CA ILE A 5 -13.77 12.95 -13.80
C ILE A 5 -12.90 13.40 -14.99
N PHE A 6 -12.52 14.68 -15.04
CA PHE A 6 -11.65 15.21 -16.10
C PHE A 6 -10.19 14.73 -15.96
N MET A 7 -9.67 14.59 -14.75
CA MET A 7 -8.34 14.01 -14.50
C MET A 7 -8.27 12.54 -14.94
N PHE A 8 -9.30 11.73 -14.66
CA PHE A 8 -9.35 10.32 -15.04
C PHE A 8 -9.45 10.08 -16.55
N LYS A 9 -10.15 10.98 -17.32
CA LYS A 9 -10.21 10.88 -18.78
C LYS A 9 -8.86 11.16 -19.45
N LYS A 10 -8.07 12.07 -18.93
CA LYS A 10 -6.75 12.43 -19.50
C LYS A 10 -5.70 11.31 -19.34
N TYR A 11 -5.83 10.47 -18.29
CA TYR A 11 -4.90 9.36 -18.02
C TYR A 11 -5.16 8.09 -18.85
N LYS A 12 -6.31 7.95 -19.52
CA LYS A 12 -6.58 6.82 -20.41
C LYS A 12 -5.85 6.88 -21.76
N GLU A 13 -5.28 8.03 -22.12
CA GLU A 13 -4.69 8.25 -23.46
C GLU A 13 -3.16 8.17 -23.50
N ASP A 14 -2.44 8.16 -22.36
CA ASP A 14 -0.99 8.03 -22.34
C ASP A 14 -0.54 6.55 -22.40
N LYS A 15 -0.67 5.96 -23.59
CA LYS A 15 -0.07 4.67 -23.91
C LYS A 15 1.44 4.76 -24.05
N MET A 16 2.14 4.07 -23.17
CA MET A 16 3.44 3.40 -23.30
C MET A 16 4.62 4.18 -23.90
N ARG A 17 5.58 4.50 -23.05
CA ARG A 17 7.00 4.49 -23.41
C ARG A 17 7.71 3.39 -22.64
N PHE A 18 8.13 2.33 -23.34
CA PHE A 18 8.97 1.27 -22.80
C PHE A 18 10.41 1.78 -22.65
N GLY A 19 10.85 2.03 -21.42
CA GLY A 19 12.25 2.18 -21.08
C GLY A 19 12.83 0.84 -20.66
N SER A 20 14.06 0.52 -21.08
CA SER A 20 14.74 -0.74 -20.81
C SER A 20 14.93 -0.98 -19.30
N LYS A 21 14.43 -2.11 -18.80
CA LYS A 21 14.41 -2.48 -17.38
C LYS A 21 15.76 -3.03 -16.91
N LYS A 22 16.44 -2.39 -15.95
CA LYS A 22 17.49 -3.04 -15.15
C LYS A 22 16.80 -4.04 -14.19
N LYS A 23 17.13 -5.34 -14.34
CA LYS A 23 16.64 -6.41 -13.44
C LYS A 23 17.22 -6.24 -12.04
N ASN A 24 16.41 -5.89 -11.06
CA ASN A 24 16.76 -5.95 -9.65
C ASN A 24 16.62 -7.38 -9.10
N LYS A 25 17.46 -7.72 -8.10
CA LYS A 25 17.59 -9.05 -7.49
C LYS A 25 16.28 -9.63 -6.90
N TYR A 26 15.24 -8.82 -6.75
CA TYR A 26 13.93 -9.19 -6.17
C TYR A 26 12.75 -8.98 -7.12
N HIS A 27 12.97 -8.82 -8.42
CA HIS A 27 11.93 -8.61 -9.44
C HIS A 27 10.97 -7.43 -9.19
N ASN A 28 11.26 -6.55 -8.24
CA ASN A 28 10.48 -5.34 -8.02
C ASN A 28 10.80 -4.33 -9.11
N VAL A 29 9.88 -4.21 -10.05
CA VAL A 29 9.94 -3.19 -11.11
C VAL A 29 9.21 -1.98 -10.59
N LYS A 30 9.98 -0.93 -10.22
CA LYS A 30 9.39 0.36 -9.89
C LYS A 30 8.70 0.92 -11.12
N GLN A 31 7.44 1.32 -10.97
CA GLN A 31 6.65 1.91 -12.05
C GLN A 31 6.20 3.31 -11.63
N GLU A 32 6.09 4.20 -12.60
CA GLU A 32 5.49 5.52 -12.40
C GLU A 32 4.15 5.55 -13.11
N LYS A 33 3.06 5.69 -12.33
CA LYS A 33 1.69 5.71 -12.85
C LYS A 33 0.81 6.47 -11.85
N TYR A 34 -0.22 7.14 -12.35
CA TYR A 34 -1.12 7.98 -11.53
C TYR A 34 -0.40 9.11 -10.79
N GLY A 35 0.72 9.62 -11.38
CA GLY A 35 1.48 10.72 -10.80
C GLY A 35 2.34 10.36 -9.60
N GLN A 36 2.51 9.04 -9.32
CA GLN A 36 3.33 8.54 -8.22
C GLN A 36 4.17 7.33 -8.63
N LYS A 37 5.18 7.05 -7.80
CA LYS A 37 6.04 5.88 -7.96
C LYS A 37 5.50 4.72 -7.11
N TRP A 38 5.45 3.54 -7.71
CA TRP A 38 5.05 2.29 -7.08
C TRP A 38 6.28 1.45 -6.79
N ASP A 39 6.41 0.98 -5.57
CA ASP A 39 7.56 0.17 -5.16
C ASP A 39 7.45 -1.29 -5.61
N SER A 40 6.24 -1.76 -5.92
CA SER A 40 6.00 -3.09 -6.45
C SER A 40 4.83 -3.11 -7.45
N GLU A 41 4.83 -4.14 -8.34
CA GLU A 41 3.69 -4.41 -9.23
C GLU A 41 2.42 -4.78 -8.44
N MET A 42 2.57 -5.41 -7.28
CA MET A 42 1.45 -5.79 -6.43
C MET A 42 0.73 -4.60 -5.83
N GLU A 43 1.46 -3.57 -5.40
CA GLU A 43 0.86 -2.32 -4.94
C GLU A 43 0.08 -1.64 -6.07
N LEU A 44 0.66 -1.55 -7.28
CA LEU A 44 -0.02 -0.98 -8.43
C LEU A 44 -1.27 -1.79 -8.81
N ASP A 45 -1.18 -3.12 -8.85
CA ASP A 45 -2.31 -4.00 -9.11
C ASP A 45 -3.44 -3.83 -8.08
N TYR A 46 -3.08 -3.71 -6.78
CA TYR A 46 -4.06 -3.47 -5.73
C TYR A 46 -4.74 -2.12 -5.89
N TYR A 47 -3.97 -1.09 -6.22
CA TYR A 47 -4.51 0.23 -6.46
C TYR A 47 -5.49 0.22 -7.64
N GLU A 48 -5.12 -0.39 -8.77
CA GLU A 48 -5.94 -0.42 -9.98
C GLU A 48 -7.18 -1.32 -9.86
N SER A 49 -7.04 -2.48 -9.22
CA SER A 49 -8.13 -3.47 -9.17
C SER A 49 -9.05 -3.31 -7.98
N ILE A 50 -8.59 -2.68 -6.90
CA ILE A 50 -9.36 -2.54 -5.66
C ILE A 50 -9.59 -1.07 -5.30
N CYS A 51 -8.52 -0.25 -5.22
CA CYS A 51 -8.66 1.12 -4.74
C CYS A 51 -9.48 1.99 -5.71
N LEU A 52 -9.13 2.00 -7.00
CA LEU A 52 -9.82 2.84 -7.98
C LEU A 52 -11.31 2.52 -8.11
N PRO A 53 -11.76 1.26 -8.24
CA PRO A 53 -13.19 0.95 -8.31
C PRO A 53 -13.98 1.39 -7.07
N ASN A 54 -13.38 1.25 -5.87
CA ASN A 54 -14.04 1.66 -4.63
C ASN A 54 -14.10 3.19 -4.48
N LEU A 55 -13.09 3.91 -4.95
CA LEU A 55 -13.12 5.38 -5.01
C LEU A 55 -14.15 5.87 -6.03
N GLU A 56 -14.22 5.23 -7.22
CA GLU A 56 -15.18 5.58 -8.28
C GLU A 56 -16.63 5.31 -7.86
N SER A 57 -16.88 4.25 -7.11
CA SER A 57 -18.22 3.91 -6.59
C SER A 57 -18.63 4.73 -5.36
N GLY A 58 -17.70 5.44 -4.73
CA GLY A 58 -17.93 6.18 -3.48
C GLY A 58 -17.95 5.30 -2.23
N GLU A 59 -17.62 4.01 -2.33
CA GLU A 59 -17.47 3.13 -1.15
C GLU A 59 -16.27 3.56 -0.29
N TRP A 60 -15.23 4.12 -0.92
CA TRP A 60 -14.10 4.72 -0.24
C TRP A 60 -14.03 6.22 -0.54
N LEU A 61 -13.83 7.01 0.51
CA LEU A 61 -13.73 8.46 0.42
C LEU A 61 -12.31 8.90 0.05
N LYS A 62 -11.31 8.15 0.55
CA LYS A 62 -9.90 8.51 0.38
C LYS A 62 -9.01 7.28 0.40
N VAL A 63 -7.94 7.34 -0.39
CA VAL A 63 -6.82 6.39 -0.36
C VAL A 63 -5.52 7.20 -0.40
N ASP A 64 -4.76 7.16 0.68
CA ASP A 64 -3.39 7.67 0.74
C ASP A 64 -2.42 6.49 0.55
N THR A 65 -1.32 6.73 -0.16
CA THR A 65 -0.28 5.72 -0.40
C THR A 65 1.02 6.12 0.27
N GLN A 66 1.84 5.12 0.66
CA GLN A 66 3.17 5.31 1.23
C GLN A 66 3.19 6.25 2.46
N GLN A 67 2.14 6.19 3.27
CA GLN A 67 2.03 7.03 4.47
C GLN A 67 2.97 6.55 5.57
N THR A 68 3.76 7.48 6.11
CA THR A 68 4.73 7.19 7.17
C THR A 68 4.11 7.36 8.56
N PHE A 69 4.28 6.35 9.40
CA PHE A 69 3.91 6.36 10.82
C PHE A 69 5.17 6.27 11.68
N ILE A 70 5.22 7.09 12.74
CA ILE A 70 6.33 7.07 13.70
C ILE A 70 6.00 6.10 14.83
N LEU A 71 6.72 4.99 14.90
CA LEU A 71 6.55 3.98 15.96
C LEU A 71 7.31 4.36 17.23
N GLN A 72 8.51 4.91 17.05
CA GLN A 72 9.35 5.46 18.11
C GLN A 72 9.97 6.75 17.61
N GLU A 73 9.89 7.80 18.37
CA GLU A 73 10.55 9.07 18.08
C GLU A 73 12.08 8.95 18.17
N LYS A 74 12.80 9.85 17.49
CA LYS A 74 14.23 9.98 17.72
C LYS A 74 14.50 10.41 19.16
N PHE A 75 15.54 9.91 19.78
CA PHE A 75 15.94 10.29 21.12
C PHE A 75 17.46 10.27 21.30
N LYS A 76 17.92 10.85 22.40
CA LYS A 76 19.32 10.74 22.80
C LYS A 76 19.48 9.65 23.85
N TYR A 77 20.47 8.80 23.63
CA TYR A 77 20.94 7.86 24.63
C TYR A 77 22.43 8.13 24.87
N LYS A 78 22.75 8.62 26.08
CA LYS A 78 24.07 9.20 26.36
C LYS A 78 24.39 10.28 25.32
N ASP A 79 25.55 10.20 24.66
CA ASP A 79 25.98 11.18 23.63
C ASP A 79 25.56 10.81 22.20
N LYS A 80 24.80 9.71 22.03
CA LYS A 80 24.37 9.23 20.71
C LYS A 80 22.91 9.57 20.43
N THR A 81 22.66 10.07 19.23
CA THR A 81 21.30 10.21 18.71
C THR A 81 20.83 8.88 18.15
N ILE A 82 19.73 8.36 18.66
CA ILE A 82 19.04 7.17 18.17
C ILE A 82 17.94 7.64 17.20
N LEU A 83 17.98 7.11 15.98
CA LEU A 83 17.03 7.46 14.93
C LEU A 83 15.63 6.88 15.22
N PRO A 84 14.56 7.50 14.66
CA PRO A 84 13.21 7.02 14.88
C PRO A 84 12.98 5.66 14.20
N ILE A 85 12.11 4.84 14.78
CA ILE A 85 11.55 3.67 14.11
C ILE A 85 10.29 4.12 13.37
N LYS A 86 10.25 3.82 12.08
CA LYS A 86 9.14 4.20 11.20
C LYS A 86 8.52 2.95 10.56
N TYR A 87 7.23 3.05 10.29
CA TYR A 87 6.49 2.15 9.43
C TYR A 87 5.91 2.95 8.26
N ILE A 88 6.02 2.43 7.05
CA ILE A 88 5.43 3.03 5.86
C ILE A 88 4.32 2.08 5.40
N ALA A 89 3.09 2.55 5.44
CA ALA A 89 1.92 1.79 4.98
C ALA A 89 1.81 1.89 3.46
N ASP A 90 1.55 0.78 2.77
CA ASP A 90 1.30 0.81 1.33
C ASP A 90 0.05 1.65 1.03
N PHE A 91 -1.03 1.42 1.81
CA PHE A 91 -2.29 2.15 1.67
C PHE A 91 -2.89 2.50 3.02
N VAL A 92 -3.45 3.70 3.11
CA VAL A 92 -4.34 4.14 4.20
C VAL A 92 -5.66 4.55 3.57
N ILE A 93 -6.74 3.89 3.94
CA ILE A 93 -8.04 3.98 3.32
C ILE A 93 -9.03 4.55 4.32
N GLU A 94 -9.86 5.50 3.89
CA GLU A 94 -11.07 5.92 4.60
C GLU A 94 -12.29 5.48 3.82
N THR A 95 -13.14 4.66 4.46
CA THR A 95 -14.40 4.20 3.86
C THR A 95 -15.51 5.26 4.00
N LYS A 96 -16.63 5.05 3.31
CA LYS A 96 -17.82 5.94 3.42
C LYS A 96 -18.42 5.97 4.82
N GLU A 97 -18.19 4.93 5.63
CA GLU A 97 -18.58 4.86 7.04
C GLU A 97 -17.51 5.47 7.96
N HIS A 98 -16.48 6.11 7.41
CA HIS A 98 -15.33 6.67 8.12
C HIS A 98 -14.49 5.63 8.87
N GLU A 99 -14.55 4.36 8.48
CA GLU A 99 -13.59 3.36 8.94
C GLU A 99 -12.21 3.65 8.34
N LEU A 100 -11.19 3.63 9.18
CA LEU A 100 -9.79 3.81 8.77
C LEU A 100 -9.09 2.46 8.66
N ILE A 101 -8.61 2.12 7.47
CA ILE A 101 -7.99 0.82 7.18
C ILE A 101 -6.56 1.03 6.72
N ILE A 102 -5.61 0.31 7.33
CA ILE A 102 -4.23 0.20 6.85
C ILE A 102 -4.10 -1.12 6.09
N VAL A 103 -3.66 -1.02 4.85
CA VAL A 103 -3.39 -2.20 4.00
C VAL A 103 -1.91 -2.22 3.64
N ASP A 104 -1.33 -3.38 3.76
CA ASP A 104 0.04 -3.68 3.32
C ASP A 104 0.00 -4.93 2.43
N THR A 105 0.58 -4.84 1.23
CA THR A 105 0.58 -5.92 0.26
C THR A 105 1.94 -6.63 0.26
N LYS A 106 1.95 -7.94 0.41
CA LYS A 106 3.18 -8.74 0.50
C LYS A 106 3.21 -9.86 -0.52
N GLY A 107 4.21 -9.83 -1.39
CA GLY A 107 4.51 -10.93 -2.32
C GLY A 107 5.25 -12.10 -1.67
N MET A 108 5.89 -11.86 -0.54
CA MET A 108 6.68 -12.83 0.23
C MET A 108 6.18 -12.88 1.67
N PRO A 109 6.40 -13.99 2.40
CA PRO A 109 6.02 -14.08 3.81
C PRO A 109 6.54 -12.90 4.63
N PRO A 110 5.71 -12.33 5.55
CA PRO A 110 6.11 -11.21 6.39
C PRO A 110 7.37 -11.52 7.22
N THR A 111 8.35 -10.61 7.16
CA THR A 111 9.59 -10.72 7.93
C THR A 111 9.38 -10.46 9.41
N SER A 112 10.35 -10.84 10.26
CA SER A 112 10.31 -10.57 11.71
C SER A 112 10.24 -9.06 12.00
N ASP A 113 10.98 -8.24 11.24
CA ASP A 113 10.93 -6.78 11.36
C ASP A 113 9.53 -6.24 11.04
N PHE A 114 8.93 -6.71 9.96
CA PHE A 114 7.54 -6.34 9.62
C PHE A 114 6.56 -6.73 10.73
N LYS A 115 6.63 -7.96 11.23
CA LYS A 115 5.73 -8.44 12.29
C LYS A 115 5.86 -7.60 13.57
N LEU A 116 7.11 -7.22 13.95
CA LEU A 116 7.35 -6.36 15.09
C LEU A 116 6.72 -4.98 14.89
N LYS A 117 6.97 -4.34 13.75
CA LYS A 117 6.40 -3.03 13.42
C LYS A 117 4.88 -3.07 13.31
N TRP A 118 4.32 -4.15 12.75
CA TRP A 118 2.87 -4.37 12.63
C TRP A 118 2.19 -4.45 14.00
N LYS A 119 2.82 -5.15 14.95
CA LYS A 119 2.38 -5.18 16.35
C LYS A 119 2.46 -3.79 17.01
N MET A 120 3.56 -3.06 16.79
CA MET A 120 3.73 -1.70 17.33
C MET A 120 2.71 -0.73 16.73
N MET A 121 2.37 -0.88 15.45
CA MET A 121 1.31 -0.11 14.79
C MET A 121 -0.04 -0.30 15.49
N LYS A 122 -0.46 -1.55 15.70
CA LYS A 122 -1.72 -1.88 16.40
C LYS A 122 -1.78 -1.32 17.82
N TYR A 123 -0.65 -1.32 18.53
CA TYR A 123 -0.55 -0.75 19.87
C TYR A 123 -0.65 0.77 19.86
N LYS A 124 0.08 1.42 18.95
CA LYS A 124 0.17 2.89 18.94
C LYS A 124 -1.01 3.56 18.23
N TYR A 125 -1.59 2.88 17.23
CA TYR A 125 -2.66 3.40 16.39
C TYR A 125 -3.87 2.44 16.37
N PRO A 126 -4.52 2.18 17.50
CA PRO A 126 -5.58 1.18 17.62
C PRO A 126 -6.87 1.54 16.89
N GLN A 127 -7.00 2.78 16.41
CA GLN A 127 -8.17 3.27 15.66
C GLN A 127 -8.24 2.73 14.22
N TYR A 128 -7.15 2.12 13.72
CA TYR A 128 -7.14 1.56 12.37
C TYR A 128 -7.49 0.06 12.38
N THR A 129 -8.19 -0.36 11.35
CA THR A 129 -8.28 -1.78 10.96
C THR A 129 -7.06 -2.16 10.13
N TYR A 130 -6.46 -3.31 10.40
CA TYR A 130 -5.19 -3.73 9.79
C TYR A 130 -5.38 -4.94 8.88
N LYS A 131 -4.97 -4.81 7.60
CA LYS A 131 -5.01 -5.89 6.60
C LYS A 131 -3.63 -6.06 5.97
N CYS A 132 -3.01 -7.21 6.19
CA CYS A 132 -1.81 -7.62 5.46
C CYS A 132 -2.22 -8.64 4.41
N LEU A 133 -2.07 -8.32 3.13
CA LEU A 133 -2.61 -9.06 2.02
C LEU A 133 -1.50 -9.73 1.19
N LYS A 134 -1.74 -10.99 0.78
CA LYS A 134 -0.94 -11.66 -0.25
C LYS A 134 -1.76 -11.81 -1.53
N GLY A 135 -1.12 -11.66 -2.67
CA GLY A 135 -1.71 -12.04 -3.95
C GLY A 135 -1.75 -13.58 -4.06
N ILE A 136 -2.92 -14.13 -4.35
CA ILE A 136 -3.12 -15.59 -4.47
C ILE A 136 -3.29 -16.07 -5.90
N GLY A 137 -3.32 -15.15 -6.85
CA GLY A 137 -3.42 -15.46 -8.27
C GLY A 137 -4.22 -14.41 -9.01
N ARG A 138 -4.04 -14.39 -10.33
CA ARG A 138 -4.72 -13.47 -11.23
C ARG A 138 -5.79 -14.21 -12.02
N ASP A 139 -7.00 -13.65 -12.07
CA ASP A 139 -8.03 -14.13 -12.99
C ASP A 139 -7.53 -13.99 -14.45
N LYS A 140 -7.46 -15.11 -15.15
CA LYS A 140 -6.93 -15.16 -16.52
C LYS A 140 -7.79 -14.39 -17.52
N ARG A 141 -9.11 -14.25 -17.27
CA ARG A 141 -10.05 -13.56 -18.15
C ARG A 141 -10.10 -12.06 -17.89
N LYS A 142 -10.11 -11.67 -16.61
CA LYS A 142 -10.27 -10.27 -16.19
C LYS A 142 -8.95 -9.56 -15.87
N GLY A 143 -7.85 -10.33 -15.75
CA GLY A 143 -6.55 -9.78 -15.37
C GLY A 143 -6.46 -9.26 -13.92
N ILE A 144 -7.49 -9.50 -13.11
CA ILE A 144 -7.60 -8.99 -11.74
C ILE A 144 -6.87 -9.92 -10.78
N MET A 145 -5.99 -9.36 -9.95
CA MET A 145 -5.33 -10.08 -8.87
C MET A 145 -6.29 -10.31 -7.71
N HIS A 146 -6.34 -11.53 -7.20
CA HIS A 146 -7.04 -11.86 -5.97
C HIS A 146 -6.12 -11.77 -4.77
N TYR A 147 -6.67 -11.34 -3.63
CA TYR A 147 -5.93 -11.12 -2.40
C TYR A 147 -6.53 -11.92 -1.25
N GLN A 148 -5.68 -12.36 -0.34
CA GLN A 148 -6.05 -13.06 0.87
C GLN A 148 -5.23 -12.51 2.05
N ASP A 149 -5.84 -12.42 3.23
CA ASP A 149 -5.12 -12.03 4.45
C ASP A 149 -4.01 -13.02 4.80
N TRP A 150 -2.86 -12.49 5.20
CA TRP A 150 -1.78 -13.30 5.76
C TRP A 150 -2.14 -13.81 7.15
N GLU A 151 -2.39 -15.11 7.27
CA GLU A 151 -2.70 -15.75 8.55
C GLU A 151 -1.60 -15.54 9.60
N GLN A 152 -0.33 -15.52 9.17
CA GLN A 152 0.83 -15.40 10.04
C GLN A 152 0.96 -14.08 10.79
N VAL A 153 0.19 -13.04 10.43
CA VAL A 153 0.18 -11.76 11.12
C VAL A 153 -1.13 -11.47 11.85
N LYS A 154 -2.09 -12.37 11.80
CA LYS A 154 -3.38 -12.22 12.52
C LYS A 154 -3.22 -12.23 14.03
N GLY A 155 -2.20 -12.89 14.55
CA GLY A 155 -1.89 -12.96 15.98
C GLY A 155 -0.90 -11.92 16.49
N CYS A 156 -0.48 -10.99 15.63
CA CYS A 156 0.46 -9.92 16.00
C CYS A 156 -0.25 -8.64 16.42
#